data_d8dd0d2077ca628e38b2fb168ae7683c
#
_entry.id   d8dd0d2077ca628e38b2fb168ae7683c
#
_cell.length_a   1.000
_cell.length_b   1.000
_cell.length_c   1.000
_cell.angle_alpha   90.00
_cell.angle_beta   90.00
_cell.angle_gamma   90.00
#
_symmetry.space_group_name_H-M   'P 1'
#
loop_
_entity.id
_entity.type
_entity.pdbx_description
1 polymer ?
#
loop_
_entity_poly.entity_id
_entity_poly.type
_entity_poly.pdbx_seq_one_letter_code
_entity_poly.pdbx_strand_id
1 'polypeptide(L)'
;MINNYWLAIRQLGDRRLWKPVLWATLFSLLSLALVMFIGTSAAGWFFDSIFSYFDSYEKGSWIRIVAQSILVIFFILLGFFFFGSIHAAFLGIYIDDIINAVQEKHYPDIVLQPAPKLHTSILISIRLVVLSAIVNLIAAPFFLLGWFFPLLGIALQLGVNGFLFGREYKVTLKQRLPQENFTQNEPFTGYGSLGAALMMVPLVNLFAPILICNSIFHAIMKNKTRN
;
A
#
# COMPACT_ATOMS: atom_id res chain seq x y z
N MET A 1 1.26 -21.43 -5.42
CA MET A 1 1.47 -20.08 -4.88
C MET A 1 2.90 -19.61 -5.09
N ILE A 2 3.90 -20.26 -4.51
CA ILE A 2 5.33 -19.88 -4.62
C ILE A 2 5.80 -19.70 -6.06
N ASN A 3 5.46 -20.62 -6.97
CA ASN A 3 5.81 -20.52 -8.40
C ASN A 3 5.24 -19.25 -9.06
N ASN A 4 4.05 -18.81 -8.68
CA ASN A 4 3.44 -17.60 -9.25
C ASN A 4 4.14 -16.33 -8.73
N TYR A 5 4.56 -16.32 -7.46
CA TYR A 5 5.42 -15.26 -6.94
C TYR A 5 6.79 -15.25 -7.60
N TRP A 6 7.37 -16.41 -7.86
CA TRP A 6 8.64 -16.50 -8.58
C TRP A 6 8.53 -15.93 -10.02
N LEU A 7 7.43 -16.21 -10.71
CA LEU A 7 7.15 -15.59 -12.01
C LEU A 7 7.01 -14.07 -11.88
N ALA A 8 6.27 -13.58 -10.87
CA ALA A 8 6.11 -12.16 -10.62
C ALA A 8 7.47 -11.48 -10.32
N ILE A 9 8.35 -12.10 -9.54
CA ILE A 9 9.69 -11.60 -9.26
C ILE A 9 10.53 -11.50 -10.54
N ARG A 10 10.49 -12.54 -11.40
CA ARG A 10 11.19 -12.52 -12.70
C ARG A 10 10.69 -11.41 -13.62
N GLN A 11 9.43 -11.01 -13.49
CA GLN A 11 8.87 -9.89 -14.25
C GLN A 11 9.42 -8.52 -13.81
N LEU A 12 9.96 -8.39 -12.61
CA LEU A 12 10.62 -7.15 -12.19
C LEU A 12 11.83 -6.79 -13.06
N GLY A 13 12.35 -7.73 -13.85
CA GLY A 13 13.32 -7.43 -14.93
C GLY A 13 12.73 -6.64 -16.10
N ASP A 14 11.40 -6.48 -16.19
CA ASP A 14 10.77 -5.67 -17.23
C ASP A 14 10.77 -4.18 -16.85
N ARG A 15 11.46 -3.37 -17.66
CA ARG A 15 11.57 -1.91 -17.44
C ARG A 15 10.22 -1.19 -17.40
N ARG A 16 9.19 -1.75 -18.02
CA ARG A 16 7.83 -1.18 -18.00
C ARG A 16 7.23 -1.16 -16.61
N LEU A 17 7.58 -2.12 -15.75
CA LEU A 17 7.12 -2.17 -14.35
C LEU A 17 7.88 -1.19 -13.45
N TRP A 18 9.08 -0.78 -13.82
CA TRP A 18 9.85 0.19 -13.03
C TRP A 18 9.32 1.62 -13.13
N LYS A 19 8.80 2.00 -14.30
CA LYS A 19 8.26 3.34 -14.52
C LYS A 19 7.14 3.68 -13.52
N PRO A 20 6.09 2.84 -13.32
CA PRO A 20 5.11 3.01 -12.27
C PRO A 20 5.70 3.14 -10.87
N VAL A 21 6.65 2.28 -10.50
CA VAL A 21 7.29 2.31 -9.18
C VAL A 21 8.02 3.62 -8.95
N LEU A 22 8.83 4.05 -9.93
CA LEU A 22 9.61 5.30 -9.82
C LEU A 22 8.68 6.53 -9.68
N TRP A 23 7.62 6.61 -10.48
CA TRP A 23 6.65 7.71 -10.36
C TRP A 23 5.89 7.66 -9.03
N ALA A 24 5.42 6.49 -8.60
CA ALA A 24 4.77 6.33 -7.32
C ALA A 24 5.70 6.74 -6.17
N THR A 25 6.96 6.31 -6.22
CA THR A 25 7.98 6.68 -5.21
C THR A 25 8.21 8.20 -5.20
N LEU A 26 8.39 8.82 -6.38
CA LEU A 26 8.60 10.26 -6.50
C LEU A 26 7.41 11.05 -5.91
N PHE A 27 6.18 10.72 -6.32
CA PHE A 27 4.99 11.39 -5.81
C PHE A 27 4.79 11.17 -4.31
N SER A 28 5.13 9.99 -3.80
CA SER A 28 5.08 9.71 -2.36
C SER A 28 6.07 10.58 -1.58
N LEU A 29 7.30 10.69 -2.06
CA LEU A 29 8.32 11.55 -1.43
C LEU A 29 7.92 13.03 -1.51
N LEU A 30 7.41 13.50 -2.64
CA LEU A 30 6.93 14.87 -2.78
C LEU A 30 5.75 15.15 -1.85
N SER A 31 4.80 14.23 -1.75
CA SER A 31 3.64 14.36 -0.85
C SER A 31 4.09 14.41 0.62
N LEU A 32 5.02 13.56 1.03
CA LEU A 32 5.57 13.58 2.38
C LEU A 32 6.35 14.86 2.66
N ALA A 33 7.19 15.31 1.71
CA ALA A 33 7.91 16.58 1.84
C ALA A 33 6.94 17.76 2.01
N LEU A 34 5.83 17.77 1.25
CA LEU A 34 4.80 18.79 1.36
C LEU A 34 4.10 18.74 2.73
N VAL A 35 3.72 17.55 3.20
CA VAL A 35 3.09 17.36 4.51
C VAL A 35 4.04 17.79 5.63
N MET A 36 5.31 17.43 5.53
CA MET A 36 6.35 17.87 6.49
C MET A 36 6.50 19.39 6.48
N PHE A 37 6.59 20.01 5.31
CA PHE A 37 6.71 21.46 5.18
C PHE A 37 5.52 22.18 5.78
N ILE A 38 4.29 21.79 5.43
CA ILE A 38 3.07 22.38 5.99
C ILE A 38 2.98 22.12 7.49
N GLY A 39 3.24 20.90 7.93
CA GLY A 39 3.14 20.51 9.34
C GLY A 39 4.14 21.26 10.21
N THR A 40 5.40 21.36 9.80
CA THR A 40 6.44 22.10 10.55
C THR A 40 6.19 23.60 10.54
N SER A 41 5.70 24.16 9.41
CA SER A 41 5.35 25.58 9.32
C SER A 41 4.15 25.92 10.21
N ALA A 42 3.08 25.13 10.16
CA ALA A 42 1.90 25.31 10.99
C ALA A 42 2.23 25.19 12.49
N ALA A 43 3.07 24.23 12.83
CA ALA A 43 3.52 24.06 14.21
C ALA A 43 4.45 25.18 14.66
N GLY A 44 5.34 25.68 13.80
CA GLY A 44 6.13 26.87 14.07
C GLY A 44 5.24 28.06 14.43
N TRP A 45 4.25 28.35 13.58
CA TRP A 45 3.27 29.41 13.83
C TRP A 45 2.49 29.21 15.15
N PHE A 46 2.07 27.99 15.44
CA PHE A 46 1.36 27.65 16.68
C PHE A 46 2.25 27.88 17.92
N PHE A 47 3.50 27.43 17.87
CA PHE A 47 4.45 27.66 18.96
C PHE A 47 4.77 29.14 19.15
N ASP A 48 4.97 29.89 18.06
CA ASP A 48 5.20 31.32 18.12
C ASP A 48 4.02 32.04 18.78
N SER A 49 2.80 31.66 18.47
CA SER A 49 1.60 32.21 19.07
C SER A 49 1.50 31.92 20.58
N ILE A 50 1.86 30.70 21.01
CA ILE A 50 1.83 30.32 22.43
C ILE A 50 2.97 31.00 23.21
N PHE A 51 4.19 30.92 22.68
CA PHE A 51 5.37 31.45 23.38
C PHE A 51 5.39 32.98 23.45
N SER A 52 4.71 33.68 22.52
CA SER A 52 4.54 35.14 22.62
C SER A 52 3.82 35.59 23.92
N TYR A 53 2.99 34.73 24.49
CA TYR A 53 2.35 34.99 25.80
C TYR A 53 3.29 34.78 26.99
N PHE A 54 4.40 34.03 26.80
CA PHE A 54 5.36 33.69 27.86
C PHE A 54 6.72 34.40 27.68
N ASP A 55 6.82 35.35 26.75
CA ASP A 55 8.07 35.99 26.31
C ASP A 55 8.74 36.92 27.33
N SER A 56 8.24 36.96 28.61
CA SER A 56 8.87 37.65 29.72
C SER A 56 10.10 36.93 30.30
N TYR A 57 10.47 35.77 29.78
CA TYR A 57 11.60 34.97 30.26
C TYR A 57 12.60 34.62 29.16
N GLU A 58 13.84 35.14 29.28
CA GLU A 58 15.02 34.77 28.47
C GLU A 58 15.30 33.25 28.38
N LYS A 59 14.65 32.46 29.23
CA LYS A 59 14.76 30.98 29.27
C LYS A 59 13.93 30.27 28.19
N GLY A 60 13.12 30.97 27.39
CA GLY A 60 12.20 30.36 26.43
C GLY A 60 12.86 29.81 25.13
N SER A 61 14.07 30.32 24.77
CA SER A 61 14.67 29.99 23.48
C SER A 61 15.07 28.54 23.33
N TRP A 62 15.65 27.89 24.34
CA TRP A 62 16.06 26.49 24.30
C TRP A 62 14.85 25.53 24.32
N ILE A 63 13.79 25.86 25.07
CA ILE A 63 12.54 25.09 25.14
C ILE A 63 11.91 25.07 23.77
N ARG A 64 11.89 26.18 23.04
CA ARG A 64 11.39 26.31 21.70
C ARG A 64 12.18 25.42 20.72
N ILE A 65 13.53 25.46 20.78
CA ILE A 65 14.39 24.62 19.93
C ILE A 65 14.12 23.13 20.18
N VAL A 66 14.02 22.74 21.45
CA VAL A 66 13.72 21.33 21.80
C VAL A 66 12.34 20.92 21.30
N ALA A 67 11.30 21.73 21.50
CA ALA A 67 9.96 21.45 21.04
C ALA A 67 9.89 21.32 19.50
N GLN A 68 10.51 22.22 18.76
CA GLN A 68 10.60 22.14 17.31
C GLN A 68 11.37 20.92 16.84
N SER A 69 12.47 20.55 17.51
CA SER A 69 13.24 19.35 17.18
C SER A 69 12.43 18.07 17.39
N ILE A 70 11.70 17.96 18.50
CA ILE A 70 10.80 16.84 18.79
C ILE A 70 9.74 16.73 17.70
N LEU A 71 9.17 17.85 17.28
CA LEU A 71 8.15 17.89 16.25
C LEU A 71 8.68 17.44 14.89
N VAL A 72 9.87 17.91 14.50
CA VAL A 72 10.52 17.47 13.25
C VAL A 72 10.75 15.96 13.27
N ILE A 73 11.28 15.42 14.37
CA ILE A 73 11.48 13.98 14.56
C ILE A 73 10.13 13.23 14.46
N PHE A 74 9.08 13.76 15.09
CA PHE A 74 7.74 13.18 15.02
C PHE A 74 7.22 13.12 13.57
N PHE A 75 7.36 14.18 12.77
CA PHE A 75 6.96 14.18 11.38
C PHE A 75 7.79 13.24 10.51
N ILE A 76 9.09 13.12 10.79
CA ILE A 76 9.96 12.13 10.10
C ILE A 76 9.47 10.72 10.38
N LEU A 77 9.17 10.39 11.63
CA LEU A 77 8.65 9.08 12.01
C LEU A 77 7.28 8.81 11.38
N LEU A 78 6.37 9.79 11.42
CA LEU A 78 5.09 9.69 10.72
C LEU A 78 5.29 9.42 9.23
N GLY A 79 6.17 10.18 8.57
CA GLY A 79 6.52 9.99 7.17
C GLY A 79 7.01 8.57 6.89
N PHE A 80 7.89 8.05 7.73
CA PHE A 80 8.38 6.69 7.61
C PHE A 80 7.26 5.64 7.71
N PHE A 81 6.37 5.78 8.70
CA PHE A 81 5.25 4.84 8.87
C PHE A 81 4.21 4.92 7.75
N PHE A 82 3.91 6.12 7.25
CA PHE A 82 2.89 6.30 6.22
C PHE A 82 3.41 6.17 4.80
N PHE A 83 4.74 6.17 4.58
CA PHE A 83 5.33 6.10 3.24
C PHE A 83 4.80 4.93 2.42
N GLY A 84 4.77 3.72 2.99
CA GLY A 84 4.30 2.53 2.29
C GLY A 84 2.84 2.63 1.83
N SER A 85 1.96 3.20 2.66
CA SER A 85 0.56 3.39 2.34
C SER A 85 0.35 4.43 1.24
N ILE A 86 1.08 5.55 1.32
CA ILE A 86 1.05 6.62 0.30
C ILE A 86 1.60 6.09 -1.01
N HIS A 87 2.72 5.35 -0.97
CA HIS A 87 3.31 4.72 -2.15
C HIS A 87 2.35 3.72 -2.82
N ALA A 88 1.71 2.85 -2.05
CA ALA A 88 0.73 1.90 -2.57
C ALA A 88 -0.47 2.62 -3.22
N ALA A 89 -0.93 3.73 -2.65
CA ALA A 89 -2.02 4.54 -3.22
C ALA A 89 -1.61 5.15 -4.57
N PHE A 90 -0.41 5.73 -4.69
CA PHE A 90 0.08 6.23 -5.97
C PHE A 90 0.32 5.11 -6.98
N LEU A 91 0.83 3.96 -6.54
CA LEU A 91 1.04 2.82 -7.41
C LEU A 91 -0.29 2.26 -7.95
N GLY A 92 -1.36 2.36 -7.15
CA GLY A 92 -2.72 2.00 -7.57
C GLY A 92 -3.22 2.78 -8.78
N ILE A 93 -2.75 4.02 -9.00
CA ILE A 93 -3.06 4.81 -10.20
C ILE A 93 -2.51 4.15 -11.47
N TYR A 94 -1.36 3.47 -11.34
CA TYR A 94 -0.67 2.82 -12.45
C TYR A 94 -0.96 1.32 -12.56
N ILE A 95 -1.94 0.80 -11.80
CA ILE A 95 -2.22 -0.64 -11.76
C ILE A 95 -2.64 -1.19 -13.12
N ASP A 96 -3.35 -0.41 -13.91
CA ASP A 96 -3.75 -0.78 -15.26
C ASP A 96 -2.55 -0.94 -16.20
N ASP A 97 -1.54 -0.07 -16.09
CA ASP A 97 -0.30 -0.18 -16.88
C ASP A 97 0.46 -1.46 -16.52
N ILE A 98 0.47 -1.81 -15.23
CA ILE A 98 1.07 -3.05 -14.73
C ILE A 98 0.35 -4.27 -15.30
N ILE A 99 -0.99 -4.29 -15.24
CA ILE A 99 -1.83 -5.38 -15.79
C ILE A 99 -1.59 -5.53 -17.29
N ASN A 100 -1.56 -4.43 -18.04
CA ASN A 100 -1.30 -4.44 -19.49
C ASN A 100 0.10 -5.01 -19.79
N ALA A 101 1.13 -4.57 -19.07
CA ALA A 101 2.50 -5.04 -19.27
C ALA A 101 2.65 -6.56 -19.02
N VAL A 102 1.94 -7.10 -18.02
CA VAL A 102 1.92 -8.54 -17.72
C VAL A 102 1.18 -9.31 -18.79
N GLN A 103 0.01 -8.82 -19.21
CA GLN A 103 -0.82 -9.46 -20.23
C GLN A 103 -0.08 -9.52 -21.56
N GLU A 104 0.46 -8.40 -22.07
CA GLU A 104 1.17 -8.35 -23.35
C GLU A 104 2.37 -9.29 -23.40
N LYS A 105 3.08 -9.45 -22.29
CA LYS A 105 4.30 -10.25 -22.24
C LYS A 105 4.06 -11.74 -22.05
N HIS A 106 3.06 -12.11 -21.24
CA HIS A 106 2.88 -13.50 -20.80
C HIS A 106 1.58 -14.13 -21.26
N TYR A 107 0.59 -13.31 -21.64
CA TYR A 107 -0.75 -13.76 -22.01
C TYR A 107 -1.31 -12.96 -23.18
N PRO A 108 -0.60 -12.89 -24.34
CA PRO A 108 -0.99 -12.05 -25.46
C PRO A 108 -2.36 -12.42 -26.04
N ASP A 109 -2.77 -13.68 -25.89
CA ASP A 109 -4.06 -14.19 -26.38
C ASP A 109 -5.25 -13.78 -25.48
N ILE A 110 -5.00 -13.20 -24.33
CA ILE A 110 -6.06 -12.75 -23.42
C ILE A 110 -6.45 -11.31 -23.76
N VAL A 111 -7.70 -11.12 -24.15
CA VAL A 111 -8.25 -9.78 -24.36
C VAL A 111 -8.67 -9.19 -23.01
N LEU A 112 -8.01 -8.12 -22.61
CA LEU A 112 -8.39 -7.37 -21.42
C LEU A 112 -9.67 -6.57 -21.67
N GLN A 113 -10.52 -6.49 -20.67
CA GLN A 113 -11.65 -5.56 -20.68
C GLN A 113 -11.13 -4.10 -20.58
N PRO A 114 -11.88 -3.14 -21.15
CA PRO A 114 -11.53 -1.72 -20.99
C PRO A 114 -11.37 -1.34 -19.52
N ALA A 115 -10.47 -0.39 -19.25
CA ALA A 115 -10.32 0.14 -17.91
C ALA A 115 -11.66 0.69 -17.39
N PRO A 116 -12.00 0.46 -16.13
CA PRO A 116 -13.27 0.88 -15.58
C PRO A 116 -13.37 2.42 -15.59
N LYS A 117 -14.59 2.92 -15.74
CA LYS A 117 -14.85 4.35 -15.67
C LYS A 117 -14.47 4.89 -14.28
N LEU A 118 -13.98 6.12 -14.21
CA LEU A 118 -13.49 6.75 -12.99
C LEU A 118 -14.47 6.62 -11.79
N HIS A 119 -15.76 6.89 -12.03
CA HIS A 119 -16.78 6.77 -10.98
C HIS A 119 -16.92 5.34 -10.44
N THR A 120 -16.79 4.33 -11.30
CA THR A 120 -16.82 2.91 -10.91
C THR A 120 -15.60 2.56 -10.05
N SER A 121 -14.41 3.02 -10.47
CA SER A 121 -13.16 2.83 -9.72
C SER A 121 -13.24 3.49 -8.34
N ILE A 122 -13.75 4.72 -8.27
CA ILE A 122 -13.94 5.44 -6.99
C ILE A 122 -14.90 4.66 -6.08
N LEU A 123 -16.04 4.19 -6.59
CA LEU A 123 -17.02 3.45 -5.79
C LEU A 123 -16.42 2.14 -5.23
N ILE A 124 -15.65 1.43 -6.06
CA ILE A 124 -14.97 0.20 -5.64
C ILE A 124 -13.91 0.52 -4.57
N SER A 125 -13.10 1.56 -4.78
CA SER A 125 -12.12 1.99 -3.80
C SER A 125 -12.75 2.36 -2.46
N ILE A 126 -13.86 3.10 -2.46
CA ILE A 126 -14.62 3.42 -1.24
C ILE A 126 -15.08 2.14 -0.52
N ARG A 127 -15.62 1.17 -1.26
CA ARG A 127 -16.05 -0.11 -0.68
C ARG A 127 -14.88 -0.89 -0.05
N LEU A 128 -13.73 -0.88 -0.69
CA LEU A 128 -12.52 -1.53 -0.18
C LEU A 128 -11.99 -0.81 1.08
N VAL A 129 -12.00 0.52 1.09
CA VAL A 129 -11.61 1.33 2.25
C VAL A 129 -12.55 1.07 3.43
N VAL A 130 -13.87 1.06 3.20
CA VAL A 130 -14.86 0.74 4.25
C VAL A 130 -14.66 -0.68 4.78
N LEU A 131 -14.47 -1.66 3.90
CA LEU A 131 -14.16 -3.02 4.30
C LEU A 131 -12.88 -3.09 5.14
N SER A 132 -11.82 -2.41 4.70
CA SER A 132 -10.54 -2.34 5.42
C SER A 132 -10.73 -1.72 6.81
N ALA A 133 -11.49 -0.64 6.92
CA ALA A 133 -11.78 0.00 8.19
C ALA A 133 -12.54 -0.95 9.14
N ILE A 134 -13.57 -1.64 8.65
CA ILE A 134 -14.35 -2.60 9.44
C ILE A 134 -13.47 -3.77 9.91
N VAL A 135 -12.70 -4.37 9.01
CA VAL A 135 -11.81 -5.50 9.33
C VAL A 135 -10.76 -5.10 10.35
N ASN A 136 -10.13 -3.93 10.18
CA ASN A 136 -9.13 -3.42 11.12
C ASN A 136 -9.75 -3.07 12.47
N LEU A 137 -10.96 -2.52 12.51
CA LEU A 137 -11.68 -2.24 13.75
C LEU A 137 -11.99 -3.52 14.53
N ILE A 138 -12.44 -4.57 13.84
CA ILE A 138 -12.67 -5.89 14.44
C ILE A 138 -11.35 -6.52 14.92
N ALA A 139 -10.28 -6.36 14.16
CA ALA A 139 -8.97 -6.90 14.49
C ALA A 139 -8.23 -6.11 15.60
N ALA A 140 -8.59 -4.84 15.83
CA ALA A 140 -7.90 -3.95 16.76
C ALA A 140 -7.69 -4.55 18.19
N PRO A 141 -8.70 -5.14 18.86
CA PRO A 141 -8.49 -5.75 20.18
C PRO A 141 -7.48 -6.92 20.14
N PHE A 142 -7.44 -7.66 19.04
CA PHE A 142 -6.47 -8.76 18.87
C PHE A 142 -5.06 -8.23 18.58
N PHE A 143 -4.91 -7.11 17.89
CA PHE A 143 -3.62 -6.45 17.72
C PHE A 143 -3.06 -5.96 19.05
N LEU A 144 -3.90 -5.47 19.96
CA LEU A 144 -3.46 -5.11 21.32
C LEU A 144 -2.89 -6.32 22.08
N LEU A 145 -3.50 -7.51 21.93
CA LEU A 145 -2.95 -8.75 22.48
C LEU A 145 -1.61 -9.12 21.83
N GLY A 146 -1.42 -8.81 20.56
CA GLY A 146 -0.18 -9.02 19.83
C GLY A 146 1.02 -8.23 20.39
N TRP A 147 0.80 -7.16 21.14
CA TRP A 147 1.87 -6.42 21.84
C TRP A 147 2.49 -7.26 22.96
N PHE A 148 1.69 -8.10 23.62
CA PHE A 148 2.17 -9.02 24.65
C PHE A 148 2.74 -10.31 24.04
N PHE A 149 2.29 -10.70 22.86
CA PHE A 149 2.68 -11.91 22.15
C PHE A 149 3.11 -11.57 20.71
N PRO A 150 4.37 -11.17 20.48
CA PRO A 150 4.82 -10.67 19.17
C PRO A 150 4.56 -11.62 17.98
N LEU A 151 4.74 -12.94 18.18
CA LEU A 151 4.46 -13.92 17.13
C LEU A 151 2.97 -13.94 16.74
N LEU A 152 2.08 -13.81 17.72
CA LEU A 152 0.64 -13.69 17.46
C LEU A 152 0.34 -12.39 16.72
N GLY A 153 0.97 -11.27 17.11
CA GLY A 153 0.84 -9.99 16.43
C GLY A 153 1.23 -10.06 14.96
N ILE A 154 2.37 -10.68 14.65
CA ILE A 154 2.82 -10.91 13.27
C ILE A 154 1.83 -11.80 12.51
N ALA A 155 1.39 -12.90 13.09
CA ALA A 155 0.43 -13.81 12.45
C ALA A 155 -0.90 -13.12 12.13
N LEU A 156 -1.42 -12.31 13.07
CA LEU A 156 -2.62 -11.50 12.87
C LEU A 156 -2.41 -10.45 11.77
N GLN A 157 -1.28 -9.77 11.78
CA GLN A 157 -0.92 -8.77 10.76
C GLN A 157 -0.89 -9.41 9.36
N LEU A 158 -0.24 -10.56 9.23
CA LEU A 158 -0.18 -11.29 7.96
C LEU A 158 -1.56 -11.83 7.53
N GLY A 159 -2.37 -12.30 8.46
CA GLY A 159 -3.72 -12.81 8.20
C GLY A 159 -4.67 -11.71 7.73
N VAL A 160 -4.76 -10.63 8.50
CA VAL A 160 -5.67 -9.49 8.23
C VAL A 160 -5.28 -8.79 6.94
N ASN A 161 -4.00 -8.38 6.81
CA ASN A 161 -3.55 -7.72 5.59
C ASN A 161 -3.55 -8.68 4.39
N GLY A 162 -3.29 -9.97 4.62
CA GLY A 162 -3.39 -11.00 3.60
C GLY A 162 -4.79 -11.09 3.01
N PHE A 163 -5.80 -11.10 3.85
CA PHE A 163 -7.20 -11.08 3.43
C PHE A 163 -7.53 -9.80 2.65
N LEU A 164 -7.14 -8.64 3.17
CA LEU A 164 -7.42 -7.35 2.55
C LEU A 164 -6.75 -7.21 1.18
N PHE A 165 -5.45 -7.46 1.09
CA PHE A 165 -4.71 -7.37 -0.18
C PHE A 165 -5.17 -8.43 -1.19
N GLY A 166 -5.37 -9.68 -0.75
CA GLY A 166 -5.88 -10.73 -1.63
C GLY A 166 -7.24 -10.36 -2.24
N ARG A 167 -8.13 -9.75 -1.45
CA ARG A 167 -9.42 -9.29 -1.91
C ARG A 167 -9.32 -8.06 -2.83
N GLU A 168 -8.50 -7.10 -2.48
CA GLU A 168 -8.28 -5.87 -3.26
C GLU A 168 -7.81 -6.21 -4.67
N TYR A 169 -6.72 -6.97 -4.81
CA TYR A 169 -6.18 -7.32 -6.13
C TYR A 169 -7.07 -8.30 -6.89
N LYS A 170 -7.82 -9.17 -6.20
CA LYS A 170 -8.87 -9.96 -6.86
C LYS A 170 -9.92 -9.07 -7.49
N VAL A 171 -10.43 -8.08 -6.77
CA VAL A 171 -11.45 -7.14 -7.26
C VAL A 171 -10.90 -6.31 -8.41
N THR A 172 -9.68 -5.81 -8.30
CA THR A 172 -9.01 -5.04 -9.36
C THR A 172 -8.86 -5.86 -10.64
N LEU A 173 -8.37 -7.09 -10.54
CA LEU A 173 -8.20 -7.96 -11.70
C LEU A 173 -9.54 -8.39 -12.31
N LYS A 174 -10.60 -8.54 -11.52
CA LYS A 174 -11.96 -8.82 -12.02
C LYS A 174 -12.52 -7.74 -12.93
N GLN A 175 -12.02 -6.52 -12.83
CA GLN A 175 -12.45 -5.42 -13.70
C GLN A 175 -11.77 -5.45 -15.06
N ARG A 176 -10.64 -6.17 -15.17
CA ARG A 176 -9.79 -6.19 -16.37
C ARG A 176 -9.79 -7.53 -17.08
N LEU A 177 -10.00 -8.62 -16.37
CA LEU A 177 -9.99 -9.96 -16.93
C LEU A 177 -11.41 -10.47 -17.21
N PRO A 178 -11.60 -11.30 -18.24
CA PRO A 178 -12.88 -11.96 -18.51
C PRO A 178 -13.36 -12.76 -17.29
N GLN A 179 -14.66 -12.67 -16.99
CA GLN A 179 -15.26 -13.31 -15.81
C GLN A 179 -15.11 -14.84 -15.80
N GLU A 180 -15.07 -15.46 -16.96
CA GLU A 180 -14.85 -16.90 -17.14
C GLU A 180 -13.51 -17.41 -16.57
N ASN A 181 -12.53 -16.50 -16.40
CA ASN A 181 -11.22 -16.85 -15.86
C ASN A 181 -11.21 -16.98 -14.33
N PHE A 182 -12.30 -16.60 -13.65
CA PHE A 182 -12.39 -16.66 -12.20
C PHE A 182 -13.21 -17.85 -11.72
N THR A 183 -12.58 -18.72 -10.94
CA THR A 183 -13.31 -19.72 -10.17
C THR A 183 -13.94 -19.05 -8.92
N GLN A 184 -15.17 -19.48 -8.56
CA GLN A 184 -15.93 -18.79 -7.51
C GLN A 184 -15.25 -18.80 -6.13
N ASN A 185 -14.44 -19.81 -5.83
CA ASN A 185 -13.96 -20.10 -4.47
C ASN A 185 -12.44 -19.94 -4.27
N GLU A 186 -11.72 -19.16 -5.09
CA GLU A 186 -10.29 -18.99 -4.86
C GLU A 186 -10.01 -17.96 -3.75
N PRO A 187 -9.50 -18.43 -2.61
CA PRO A 187 -9.02 -17.51 -1.59
C PRO A 187 -7.63 -17.00 -1.98
N PHE A 188 -7.53 -15.74 -2.40
CA PHE A 188 -6.24 -15.11 -2.65
C PHE A 188 -5.57 -14.57 -1.37
N THR A 189 -6.13 -14.91 -0.19
CA THR A 189 -5.58 -14.54 1.13
C THR A 189 -4.12 -14.96 1.27
N GLY A 190 -3.75 -16.16 0.85
CA GLY A 190 -2.36 -16.62 0.92
C GLY A 190 -1.40 -15.76 0.07
N TYR A 191 -1.85 -15.31 -1.12
CA TYR A 191 -1.08 -14.37 -1.94
C TYR A 191 -0.96 -13.02 -1.24
N GLY A 192 -2.05 -12.51 -0.68
CA GLY A 192 -2.02 -11.28 0.11
C GLY A 192 -1.12 -11.37 1.34
N SER A 193 -1.14 -12.51 2.08
CA SER A 193 -0.28 -12.71 3.27
C SER A 193 1.20 -12.72 2.92
N LEU A 194 1.58 -13.37 1.82
CA LEU A 194 2.96 -13.33 1.35
C LEU A 194 3.37 -11.91 0.94
N GLY A 195 2.46 -11.19 0.27
CA GLY A 195 2.66 -9.78 -0.04
C GLY A 195 2.79 -8.91 1.20
N ALA A 196 1.95 -9.12 2.22
CA ALA A 196 2.05 -8.43 3.50
C ALA A 196 3.41 -8.69 4.19
N ALA A 197 3.93 -9.91 4.10
CA ALA A 197 5.27 -10.22 4.60
C ALA A 197 6.37 -9.46 3.82
N LEU A 198 6.25 -9.37 2.48
CA LEU A 198 7.18 -8.59 1.66
C LEU A 198 7.13 -7.09 1.98
N MET A 199 5.95 -6.57 2.34
CA MET A 199 5.82 -5.16 2.76
C MET A 199 6.54 -4.84 4.07
N MET A 200 6.86 -5.83 4.91
CA MET A 200 7.64 -5.64 6.13
C MET A 200 9.14 -5.43 5.83
N VAL A 201 9.61 -5.75 4.62
CA VAL A 201 11.01 -5.62 4.24
C VAL A 201 11.22 -4.28 3.54
N PRO A 202 12.04 -3.36 4.09
CA PRO A 202 12.37 -2.10 3.44
C PRO A 202 12.88 -2.31 2.01
N LEU A 203 12.58 -1.37 1.12
CA LEU A 203 12.84 -1.41 -0.33
C LEU A 203 12.03 -2.48 -1.09
N VAL A 204 11.84 -3.70 -0.55
CA VAL A 204 10.99 -4.72 -1.16
C VAL A 204 9.52 -4.27 -1.14
N ASN A 205 9.12 -3.52 -0.11
CA ASN A 205 7.77 -2.98 0.02
C ASN A 205 7.35 -2.09 -1.16
N LEU A 206 8.29 -1.45 -1.86
CA LEU A 206 8.02 -0.64 -3.06
C LEU A 206 7.45 -1.50 -4.20
N PHE A 207 7.86 -2.76 -4.27
CA PHE A 207 7.44 -3.71 -5.30
C PHE A 207 6.34 -4.66 -4.84
N ALA A 208 6.07 -4.74 -3.54
CA ALA A 208 5.11 -5.69 -2.98
C ALA A 208 3.71 -5.59 -3.63
N PRO A 209 3.12 -4.40 -3.88
CA PRO A 209 1.85 -4.29 -4.58
C PRO A 209 1.87 -4.91 -5.97
N ILE A 210 2.94 -4.68 -6.75
CA ILE A 210 3.12 -5.28 -8.08
C ILE A 210 3.24 -6.80 -7.98
N LEU A 211 4.03 -7.28 -7.02
CA LEU A 211 4.24 -8.72 -6.82
C LEU A 211 2.94 -9.43 -6.43
N ILE A 212 2.10 -8.82 -5.59
CA ILE A 212 0.78 -9.36 -5.25
C ILE A 212 -0.10 -9.40 -6.49
N CYS A 213 -0.25 -8.29 -7.19
CA CYS A 213 -1.07 -8.19 -8.39
C CYS A 213 -0.67 -9.24 -9.44
N ASN A 214 0.62 -9.28 -9.80
CA ASN A 214 1.13 -10.18 -10.82
C ASN A 214 1.02 -11.66 -10.41
N SER A 215 1.30 -11.97 -9.15
CA SER A 215 1.19 -13.35 -8.66
C SER A 215 -0.25 -13.86 -8.67
N ILE A 216 -1.23 -13.01 -8.35
CA ILE A 216 -2.67 -13.32 -8.44
C ILE A 216 -3.08 -13.44 -9.93
N PHE A 217 -2.59 -12.54 -10.78
CA PHE A 217 -2.83 -12.63 -12.23
C PHE A 217 -2.38 -14.00 -12.77
N HIS A 218 -1.15 -14.42 -12.48
CA HIS A 218 -0.65 -15.73 -12.87
C HIS A 218 -1.47 -16.90 -12.30
N ALA A 219 -1.96 -16.76 -11.07
CA ALA A 219 -2.80 -17.78 -10.45
C ALA A 219 -4.11 -17.94 -11.20
N ILE A 220 -4.76 -16.84 -11.57
CA ILE A 220 -6.02 -16.84 -12.34
C ILE A 220 -5.79 -17.49 -13.70
N MET A 221 -4.72 -17.12 -14.41
CA MET A 221 -4.44 -17.68 -15.74
C MET A 221 -4.10 -19.17 -15.70
N LYS A 222 -3.36 -19.62 -14.70
CA LYS A 222 -3.01 -21.04 -14.55
C LYS A 222 -4.24 -21.92 -14.31
N ASN A 223 -5.25 -21.41 -13.68
CA ASN A 223 -6.46 -22.19 -13.42
C ASN A 223 -7.31 -22.36 -14.68
N LYS A 224 -7.29 -21.37 -15.59
CA LYS A 224 -7.92 -21.50 -16.91
C LYS A 224 -7.36 -22.69 -17.73
N THR A 225 -6.07 -22.97 -17.63
CA THR A 225 -5.42 -24.05 -18.39
C THR A 225 -5.65 -25.44 -17.79
N ARG A 226 -6.29 -25.53 -16.60
CA ARG A 226 -6.55 -26.81 -15.91
C ARG A 226 -8.00 -27.29 -16.04
N ASN A 227 -8.89 -26.43 -16.48
CA ASN A 227 -10.30 -26.74 -16.78
C ASN A 227 -10.52 -26.84 -18.30
#